data_8c28522f734ef15667a60efebc5f8cb7
#
_entry.id   8c28522f734ef15667a60efebc5f8cb7
#
_cell.length_a   1.000
_cell.length_b   1.000
_cell.length_c   1.000
_cell.angle_alpha   90.00
_cell.angle_beta   90.00
_cell.angle_gamma   90.00
#
_symmetry.space_group_name_H-M   'P 1'
#
loop_
_entity.id
_entity.type
_entity.pdbx_description
1 polymer ?
#
loop_
_entity_poly.entity_id
_entity_poly.type
_entity_poly.pdbx_seq_one_letter_code
_entity_poly.pdbx_strand_id
1 'polypeptide(L)'
;MNTFKRRSFLKTSASAAAVSAWRATPLGAQESAAPAATVIVVHGTDIPKMLAAGITKLGGWGAFIKPGMKVAIKPNVAWNSKPEQGGNTHPDLVRACVLAAEAQGAAKISLPENTCHPEKSTFQASGVADALKGTQARLYRPAKEDYQKVEIPKGKIAKSANVPKDILACDCLINMPVAKHHSGATLTLSMKNWMGSVANEDRRAWHRDGLHQCIADFNTFIRPKLVIIDATRIMLTKGPQGPGDLEHPHELILSTDPVAADAYAATLFKKAPFDIAYIQLGHEMGVGCGDLAKIKVERIEA
;
A
#
# COMPACT_ATOMS: atom_id res chain seq x y z
N MET A 1 -37.53 77.75 29.79
CA MET A 1 -38.15 77.27 31.03
C MET A 1 -37.29 76.13 31.55
N ASN A 2 -36.56 76.46 32.55
CA ASN A 2 -36.46 75.75 33.85
C ASN A 2 -36.07 74.27 33.79
N THR A 3 -35.16 73.83 34.55
CA THR A 3 -34.27 74.21 35.65
C THR A 3 -33.53 72.98 36.20
N PHE A 4 -32.33 73.24 36.66
CA PHE A 4 -31.63 72.71 37.85
C PHE A 4 -31.02 71.29 37.81
N LYS A 5 -29.70 71.29 37.84
CA LYS A 5 -28.74 71.10 38.97
C LYS A 5 -28.90 69.76 39.75
N ARG A 6 -27.88 68.95 39.87
CA ARG A 6 -26.88 69.03 40.96
C ARG A 6 -25.72 68.05 40.76
N ARG A 7 -24.53 68.55 41.14
CA ARG A 7 -23.27 67.86 41.35
C ARG A 7 -23.37 66.97 42.60
N SER A 8 -22.65 65.83 42.59
CA SER A 8 -21.92 65.46 43.80
C SER A 8 -20.70 64.64 43.48
N PHE A 9 -19.63 65.03 44.06
CA PHE A 9 -18.31 64.45 44.19
C PHE A 9 -18.38 63.13 44.98
N LEU A 10 -17.50 62.14 44.61
CA LEU A 10 -16.75 61.37 45.63
C LEU A 10 -15.70 60.45 44.98
N LYS A 11 -14.52 60.82 45.23
CA LYS A 11 -13.39 60.10 45.91
C LYS A 11 -12.80 58.89 45.18
N THR A 12 -11.59 59.10 44.74
CA THR A 12 -10.52 58.16 44.42
C THR A 12 -10.27 57.12 45.52
N SER A 13 -10.17 55.88 45.06
CA SER A 13 -9.34 54.88 45.74
C SER A 13 -8.59 54.07 44.66
N ALA A 14 -7.28 54.27 44.66
CA ALA A 14 -6.36 53.48 43.87
C ALA A 14 -6.18 52.10 44.51
N SER A 15 -6.53 51.05 43.82
CA SER A 15 -6.15 49.68 44.14
C SER A 15 -5.13 49.20 43.14
N ALA A 16 -3.90 49.09 43.57
CA ALA A 16 -2.83 48.48 42.83
C ALA A 16 -3.10 46.99 42.66
N ALA A 17 -3.48 46.53 41.48
CA ALA A 17 -3.53 45.12 41.13
C ALA A 17 -2.14 44.68 40.70
N ALA A 18 -1.52 43.84 41.50
CA ALA A 18 -0.29 43.15 41.16
C ALA A 18 -0.52 42.20 39.98
N VAL A 19 0.02 42.54 38.81
CA VAL A 19 0.06 41.64 37.67
C VAL A 19 1.17 40.63 37.89
N SER A 20 0.82 39.44 38.42
CA SER A 20 1.72 38.29 38.44
C SER A 20 1.90 37.80 37.00
N ALA A 21 3.05 38.11 36.42
CA ALA A 21 3.49 37.55 35.18
C ALA A 21 3.70 36.04 35.33
N TRP A 22 2.73 35.26 34.89
CA TRP A 22 2.94 33.84 34.64
C TRP A 22 3.92 33.71 33.48
N ARG A 23 5.17 33.36 33.80
CA ARG A 23 6.11 32.86 32.80
C ARG A 23 5.59 31.49 32.36
N ALA A 24 4.94 31.43 31.22
CA ALA A 24 4.71 30.19 30.48
C ALA A 24 6.08 29.64 30.08
N THR A 25 6.57 28.61 30.77
CA THR A 25 7.61 27.75 30.25
C THR A 25 7.06 27.11 28.96
N PRO A 26 7.77 27.18 27.82
CA PRO A 26 7.36 26.43 26.65
C PRO A 26 7.44 24.94 27.05
N LEU A 27 6.28 24.27 27.14
CA LEU A 27 6.25 22.82 27.07
C LEU A 27 6.90 22.48 25.72
N GLY A 28 8.11 21.96 25.76
CA GLY A 28 8.70 21.30 24.62
C GLY A 28 7.71 20.23 24.17
N ALA A 29 7.07 20.45 23.05
CA ALA A 29 6.34 19.42 22.36
C ALA A 29 7.37 18.32 22.06
N GLN A 30 7.37 17.30 22.91
CA GLN A 30 8.05 16.06 22.61
C GLN A 30 7.25 15.48 21.45
N GLU A 31 7.72 15.73 20.23
CA GLU A 31 7.24 15.05 19.06
C GLU A 31 7.35 13.57 19.36
N SER A 32 6.22 12.94 19.69
CA SER A 32 6.18 11.49 19.81
C SER A 32 6.58 10.97 18.45
N ALA A 33 7.80 10.47 18.33
CA ALA A 33 8.27 9.86 17.10
C ALA A 33 7.20 8.84 16.68
N ALA A 34 6.62 9.06 15.50
CA ALA A 34 5.70 8.08 14.94
C ALA A 34 6.39 6.72 14.99
N PRO A 35 5.67 5.63 15.36
CA PRO A 35 6.28 4.33 15.49
C PRO A 35 7.03 4.01 14.21
N ALA A 36 8.29 3.58 14.36
CA ALA A 36 9.15 3.26 13.22
C ALA A 36 8.44 2.26 12.31
N ALA A 37 8.42 2.54 11.01
CA ALA A 37 7.86 1.62 10.03
C ALA A 37 8.54 0.25 10.19
N THR A 38 7.74 -0.82 10.24
CA THR A 38 8.27 -2.18 10.42
C THR A 38 8.09 -2.98 9.14
N VAL A 39 9.16 -3.65 8.74
CA VAL A 39 9.20 -4.60 7.62
C VAL A 39 9.59 -5.96 8.16
N ILE A 40 8.74 -6.97 7.97
CA ILE A 40 9.03 -8.36 8.28
C ILE A 40 9.51 -9.05 7.00
N VAL A 41 10.69 -9.61 7.03
CA VAL A 41 11.28 -10.38 5.94
C VAL A 41 11.31 -11.84 6.34
N VAL A 42 10.63 -12.67 5.58
CA VAL A 42 10.57 -14.10 5.83
C VAL A 42 11.33 -14.82 4.73
N HIS A 43 12.40 -15.51 5.08
CA HIS A 43 13.16 -16.35 4.17
C HIS A 43 12.72 -17.80 4.29
N GLY A 44 12.62 -18.51 3.17
CA GLY A 44 12.21 -19.92 3.12
C GLY A 44 11.80 -20.37 1.73
N THR A 45 11.34 -21.62 1.63
CA THR A 45 10.89 -22.24 0.37
C THR A 45 9.43 -22.70 0.41
N ASP A 46 8.84 -22.81 1.59
CA ASP A 46 7.42 -23.18 1.79
C ASP A 46 6.60 -21.90 1.94
N ILE A 47 6.05 -21.41 0.83
CA ILE A 47 5.32 -20.11 0.77
C ILE A 47 4.19 -20.02 1.81
N PRO A 48 3.32 -21.03 2.00
CA PRO A 48 2.32 -21.01 3.06
C PRO A 48 2.90 -20.86 4.47
N LYS A 49 4.00 -21.55 4.79
CA LYS A 49 4.66 -21.39 6.09
C LYS A 49 5.30 -20.01 6.24
N MET A 50 5.98 -19.53 5.21
CA MET A 50 6.54 -18.18 5.19
C MET A 50 5.46 -17.11 5.47
N LEU A 51 4.32 -17.21 4.79
CA LEU A 51 3.20 -16.28 5.00
C LEU A 51 2.68 -16.35 6.43
N ALA A 52 2.46 -17.55 6.96
CA ALA A 52 1.99 -17.76 8.33
C ALA A 52 2.96 -17.17 9.38
N ALA A 53 4.27 -17.40 9.20
CA ALA A 53 5.31 -16.89 10.09
C ALA A 53 5.35 -15.34 10.06
N GLY A 54 5.33 -14.73 8.87
CA GLY A 54 5.33 -13.27 8.71
C GLY A 54 4.09 -12.61 9.32
N ILE A 55 2.92 -13.18 9.09
CA ILE A 55 1.66 -12.69 9.66
C ILE A 55 1.63 -12.82 11.18
N THR A 56 2.19 -13.89 11.73
CA THR A 56 2.32 -14.05 13.19
C THR A 56 3.11 -12.91 13.81
N LYS A 57 4.21 -12.48 13.17
CA LYS A 57 5.00 -11.31 13.61
C LYS A 57 4.24 -9.99 13.58
N LEU A 58 3.25 -9.87 12.70
CA LEU A 58 2.37 -8.71 12.57
C LEU A 58 1.10 -8.80 13.45
N GLY A 59 1.02 -9.75 14.39
CA GLY A 59 -0.09 -9.91 15.31
C GLY A 59 -1.17 -10.90 14.87
N GLY A 60 -0.89 -11.71 13.84
CA GLY A 60 -1.79 -12.73 13.31
C GLY A 60 -2.86 -12.17 12.35
N TRP A 61 -3.53 -13.06 11.62
CA TRP A 61 -4.58 -12.68 10.68
C TRP A 61 -5.73 -11.92 11.32
N GLY A 62 -6.04 -12.24 12.59
CA GLY A 62 -7.07 -11.53 13.35
C GLY A 62 -6.79 -10.03 13.59
N ALA A 63 -5.55 -9.55 13.38
CA ALA A 63 -5.25 -8.11 13.38
C ALA A 63 -5.80 -7.41 12.12
N PHE A 64 -5.96 -8.13 11.01
CA PHE A 64 -6.32 -7.59 9.71
C PHE A 64 -7.74 -7.94 9.28
N ILE A 65 -8.17 -9.19 9.50
CA ILE A 65 -9.44 -9.75 9.03
C ILE A 65 -10.27 -10.20 10.23
N LYS A 66 -11.53 -9.77 10.25
CA LYS A 66 -12.54 -10.23 11.21
C LYS A 66 -13.66 -10.97 10.49
N PRO A 67 -14.40 -11.86 11.19
CA PRO A 67 -15.57 -12.50 10.60
C PRO A 67 -16.56 -11.48 10.01
N GLY A 68 -17.11 -11.80 8.85
CA GLY A 68 -18.07 -10.96 8.14
C GLY A 68 -17.48 -9.85 7.27
N MET A 69 -16.16 -9.62 7.32
CA MET A 69 -15.52 -8.60 6.49
C MET A 69 -15.51 -8.98 5.00
N LYS A 70 -15.57 -7.93 4.16
CA LYS A 70 -15.25 -8.00 2.74
C LYS A 70 -13.75 -7.77 2.57
N VAL A 71 -13.06 -8.73 1.98
CA VAL A 71 -11.61 -8.66 1.74
C VAL A 71 -11.35 -8.46 0.25
N ALA A 72 -10.54 -7.47 -0.10
CA ALA A 72 -9.99 -7.33 -1.43
C ALA A 72 -8.50 -7.63 -1.42
N ILE A 73 -8.07 -8.54 -2.26
CA ILE A 73 -6.66 -8.89 -2.47
C ILE A 73 -6.26 -8.41 -3.85
N LYS A 74 -5.22 -7.60 -3.93
CA LYS A 74 -4.67 -7.13 -5.20
C LYS A 74 -3.33 -7.81 -5.50
N PRO A 75 -3.34 -8.96 -6.16
CA PRO A 75 -2.11 -9.59 -6.65
C PRO A 75 -1.55 -8.79 -7.84
N ASN A 76 -0.43 -9.19 -8.39
CA ASN A 76 0.03 -8.79 -9.71
C ASN A 76 -0.18 -9.97 -10.68
N VAL A 77 -1.26 -9.97 -11.44
CA VAL A 77 -1.57 -11.02 -12.43
C VAL A 77 -1.89 -10.35 -13.76
N ALA A 78 -0.89 -9.66 -14.32
CA ALA A 78 -1.05 -8.80 -15.47
C ALA A 78 -0.67 -9.47 -16.81
N TRP A 79 0.16 -10.52 -16.76
CA TRP A 79 0.85 -11.04 -17.93
C TRP A 79 0.54 -12.52 -18.17
N ASN A 80 0.43 -12.89 -19.44
CA ASN A 80 0.37 -14.29 -19.89
C ASN A 80 1.78 -14.92 -19.72
N SER A 81 2.13 -15.24 -18.48
CA SER A 81 3.46 -15.66 -18.04
C SER A 81 3.30 -16.74 -16.97
N LYS A 82 4.11 -17.80 -17.08
CA LYS A 82 4.11 -18.90 -16.11
C LYS A 82 4.69 -18.46 -14.76
N PRO A 83 4.36 -19.13 -13.65
CA PRO A 83 4.86 -18.77 -12.31
C PRO A 83 6.38 -18.68 -12.24
N GLU A 84 7.11 -19.59 -12.89
CA GLU A 84 8.57 -19.67 -12.87
C GLU A 84 9.23 -18.48 -13.55
N GLN A 85 8.50 -17.72 -14.38
CA GLN A 85 9.04 -16.55 -15.10
C GLN A 85 9.07 -15.28 -14.25
N GLY A 86 8.50 -15.28 -13.04
CA GLY A 86 8.51 -14.13 -12.13
C GLY A 86 7.72 -12.91 -12.64
N GLY A 87 6.88 -13.07 -13.66
CA GLY A 87 6.07 -11.98 -14.21
C GLY A 87 4.81 -11.66 -13.43
N ASN A 88 4.33 -12.60 -12.60
CA ASN A 88 3.11 -12.50 -11.80
C ASN A 88 3.39 -12.94 -10.36
N THR A 89 2.53 -12.56 -9.42
CA THR A 89 2.55 -13.07 -8.04
C THR A 89 2.41 -14.59 -8.03
N HIS A 90 3.14 -15.27 -7.16
CA HIS A 90 3.15 -16.74 -7.08
C HIS A 90 1.74 -17.25 -6.73
N PRO A 91 1.21 -18.24 -7.47
CA PRO A 91 -0.14 -18.74 -7.24
C PRO A 91 -0.34 -19.34 -5.83
N ASP A 92 0.68 -19.99 -5.26
CA ASP A 92 0.61 -20.52 -3.91
C ASP A 92 0.49 -19.43 -2.85
N LEU A 93 1.13 -18.28 -3.05
CA LEU A 93 0.99 -17.11 -2.16
C LEU A 93 -0.44 -16.56 -2.21
N VAL A 94 -0.99 -16.44 -3.42
CA VAL A 94 -2.37 -15.97 -3.61
C VAL A 94 -3.34 -16.94 -2.93
N ARG A 95 -3.19 -18.25 -3.16
CA ARG A 95 -4.01 -19.28 -2.53
C ARG A 95 -3.91 -19.24 -1.02
N ALA A 96 -2.70 -19.22 -0.46
CA ALA A 96 -2.49 -19.21 0.99
C ALA A 96 -3.17 -18.00 1.66
N CYS A 97 -3.08 -16.82 1.03
CA CYS A 97 -3.76 -15.62 1.53
C CYS A 97 -5.29 -15.75 1.48
N VAL A 98 -5.84 -16.30 0.40
CA VAL A 98 -7.29 -16.53 0.25
C VAL A 98 -7.79 -17.52 1.30
N LEU A 99 -7.13 -18.65 1.45
CA LEU A 99 -7.51 -19.66 2.45
C LEU A 99 -7.45 -19.10 3.88
N ALA A 100 -6.46 -18.26 4.17
CA ALA A 100 -6.39 -17.57 5.46
C ALA A 100 -7.56 -16.59 5.66
N ALA A 101 -7.96 -15.86 4.64
CA ALA A 101 -9.12 -14.98 4.70
C ALA A 101 -10.42 -15.76 4.92
N GLU A 102 -10.60 -16.89 4.25
CA GLU A 102 -11.73 -17.81 4.48
C GLU A 102 -11.75 -18.35 5.91
N ALA A 103 -10.59 -18.78 6.42
CA ALA A 103 -10.43 -19.29 7.79
C ALA A 103 -10.74 -18.21 8.85
N GLN A 104 -10.54 -16.93 8.55
CA GLN A 104 -10.95 -15.81 9.40
C GLN A 104 -12.44 -15.45 9.27
N GLY A 105 -13.22 -16.17 8.46
CA GLY A 105 -14.64 -15.93 8.25
C GLY A 105 -14.96 -14.71 7.40
N ALA A 106 -14.12 -14.36 6.43
CA ALA A 106 -14.43 -13.30 5.47
C ALA A 106 -15.74 -13.60 4.72
N ALA A 107 -16.66 -12.64 4.66
CA ALA A 107 -17.94 -12.81 3.97
C ALA A 107 -17.83 -12.73 2.44
N LYS A 108 -16.81 -12.06 1.95
CA LYS A 108 -16.53 -11.93 0.51
C LYS A 108 -15.02 -11.77 0.30
N ILE A 109 -14.47 -12.45 -0.71
CA ILE A 109 -13.07 -12.30 -1.10
C ILE A 109 -13.03 -11.99 -2.60
N SER A 110 -12.49 -10.82 -2.97
CA SER A 110 -12.43 -10.35 -4.35
C SER A 110 -10.98 -10.09 -4.77
N LEU A 111 -10.63 -10.52 -5.98
CA LEU A 111 -9.33 -10.28 -6.58
C LEU A 111 -9.53 -9.55 -7.94
N PRO A 112 -9.83 -8.24 -7.93
CA PRO A 112 -9.92 -7.46 -9.16
C PRO A 112 -8.54 -7.19 -9.75
N GLU A 113 -8.31 -7.60 -11.00
CA GLU A 113 -7.06 -7.39 -11.72
C GLU A 113 -7.31 -6.91 -13.15
N ASN A 114 -6.91 -5.69 -13.47
CA ASN A 114 -6.95 -5.17 -14.83
C ASN A 114 -5.73 -5.66 -15.62
N THR A 115 -5.83 -6.84 -16.21
CA THR A 115 -4.75 -7.51 -16.92
C THR A 115 -4.25 -6.71 -18.13
N CYS A 116 -2.97 -6.87 -18.48
CA CYS A 116 -2.38 -6.30 -19.71
C CYS A 116 -2.63 -7.17 -20.94
N HIS A 117 -2.74 -8.47 -20.74
CA HIS A 117 -3.07 -9.45 -21.76
C HIS A 117 -4.52 -9.96 -21.59
N PRO A 118 -5.06 -10.75 -22.53
CA PRO A 118 -6.43 -11.28 -22.41
C PRO A 118 -6.60 -12.03 -21.09
N GLU A 119 -7.69 -11.73 -20.38
CA GLU A 119 -7.96 -12.20 -19.02
C GLU A 119 -7.83 -13.72 -18.87
N LYS A 120 -8.58 -14.47 -19.70
CA LYS A 120 -8.63 -15.93 -19.60
C LYS A 120 -7.25 -16.59 -19.71
N SER A 121 -6.45 -16.19 -20.70
CA SER A 121 -5.11 -16.74 -20.89
C SER A 121 -4.14 -16.29 -19.80
N THR A 122 -4.29 -15.04 -19.31
CA THR A 122 -3.45 -14.50 -18.23
C THR A 122 -3.68 -15.23 -16.91
N PHE A 123 -4.93 -15.39 -16.50
CA PHE A 123 -5.28 -16.07 -15.26
C PHE A 123 -4.92 -17.55 -15.28
N GLN A 124 -5.05 -18.19 -16.45
CA GLN A 124 -4.66 -19.60 -16.62
C GLN A 124 -3.13 -19.76 -16.60
N ALA A 125 -2.41 -18.98 -17.41
CA ALA A 125 -0.96 -19.13 -17.54
C ALA A 125 -0.21 -18.77 -16.23
N SER A 126 -0.72 -17.80 -15.48
CA SER A 126 -0.15 -17.46 -14.16
C SER A 126 -0.34 -18.54 -13.10
N GLY A 127 -1.17 -19.57 -13.34
CA GLY A 127 -1.54 -20.61 -12.38
C GLY A 127 -2.52 -20.11 -11.31
N VAL A 128 -2.85 -18.82 -11.25
CA VAL A 128 -3.71 -18.28 -10.17
C VAL A 128 -5.16 -18.78 -10.30
N ALA A 129 -5.68 -18.92 -11.53
CA ALA A 129 -7.02 -19.47 -11.72
C ALA A 129 -7.12 -20.91 -11.17
N ASP A 130 -6.10 -21.74 -11.41
CA ASP A 130 -6.06 -23.11 -10.91
C ASP A 130 -5.86 -23.17 -9.39
N ALA A 131 -4.99 -22.31 -8.85
CA ALA A 131 -4.74 -22.20 -7.43
C ALA A 131 -6.00 -21.80 -6.62
N LEU A 132 -6.91 -21.05 -7.22
CA LEU A 132 -8.16 -20.62 -6.57
C LEU A 132 -9.33 -21.61 -6.70
N LYS A 133 -9.16 -22.72 -7.43
CA LYS A 133 -10.20 -23.76 -7.49
C LYS A 133 -10.54 -24.29 -6.10
N GLY A 134 -11.83 -24.37 -5.83
CA GLY A 134 -12.36 -24.85 -4.53
C GLY A 134 -12.33 -23.78 -3.42
N THR A 135 -11.97 -22.54 -3.70
CA THR A 135 -12.11 -21.42 -2.78
C THR A 135 -13.36 -20.57 -3.10
N GLN A 136 -13.76 -19.69 -2.18
CA GLN A 136 -14.87 -18.74 -2.38
C GLN A 136 -14.42 -17.43 -3.06
N ALA A 137 -13.15 -17.30 -3.36
CA ALA A 137 -12.58 -16.08 -3.90
C ALA A 137 -12.96 -15.88 -5.37
N ARG A 138 -13.27 -14.63 -5.73
CA ARG A 138 -13.57 -14.23 -7.10
C ARG A 138 -12.38 -13.50 -7.71
N LEU A 139 -11.64 -14.17 -8.60
CA LEU A 139 -10.65 -13.54 -9.48
C LEU A 139 -11.37 -13.07 -10.76
N TYR A 140 -11.21 -11.80 -11.14
CA TYR A 140 -11.87 -11.26 -12.31
C TYR A 140 -11.18 -10.00 -12.84
N ARG A 141 -11.34 -9.73 -14.13
CA ARG A 141 -11.02 -8.45 -14.72
C ARG A 141 -12.26 -7.54 -14.61
N PRO A 142 -12.15 -6.36 -13.98
CA PRO A 142 -13.28 -5.45 -13.88
C PRO A 142 -13.76 -4.99 -15.26
N ALA A 143 -15.08 -5.08 -15.53
CA ALA A 143 -15.74 -4.47 -16.65
C ALA A 143 -15.95 -2.96 -16.40
N LYS A 144 -16.39 -2.20 -17.40
CA LYS A 144 -16.55 -0.74 -17.27
C LYS A 144 -17.46 -0.34 -16.11
N GLU A 145 -18.55 -1.07 -15.92
CA GLU A 145 -19.55 -0.86 -14.86
C GLU A 145 -19.04 -1.19 -13.46
N ASP A 146 -17.96 -1.98 -13.35
CA ASP A 146 -17.36 -2.32 -12.07
C ASP A 146 -16.49 -1.19 -11.51
N TYR A 147 -16.14 -0.18 -12.31
CA TYR A 147 -15.36 0.95 -11.87
C TYR A 147 -16.22 2.07 -11.30
N GLN A 148 -15.62 2.81 -10.38
CA GLN A 148 -16.14 4.06 -9.85
C GLN A 148 -15.06 5.11 -9.89
N LYS A 149 -15.39 6.31 -10.39
CA LYS A 149 -14.48 7.45 -10.35
C LYS A 149 -14.33 7.95 -8.92
N VAL A 150 -13.08 8.17 -8.51
CA VAL A 150 -12.70 8.74 -7.22
C VAL A 150 -11.80 9.94 -7.43
N GLU A 151 -11.86 10.90 -6.52
CA GLU A 151 -10.93 12.03 -6.49
C GLU A 151 -9.69 11.68 -5.67
N ILE A 152 -8.54 12.25 -6.04
CA ILE A 152 -7.25 12.12 -5.36
C ILE A 152 -6.84 13.51 -4.87
N PRO A 153 -7.34 13.98 -3.73
CA PRO A 153 -7.18 15.39 -3.32
C PRO A 153 -5.73 15.84 -3.17
N LYS A 154 -4.83 14.93 -2.77
CA LYS A 154 -3.39 15.21 -2.65
C LYS A 154 -2.61 14.94 -3.93
N GLY A 155 -3.25 14.44 -4.98
CA GLY A 155 -2.60 14.17 -6.25
C GLY A 155 -2.05 15.45 -6.88
N LYS A 156 -0.85 15.39 -7.44
CA LYS A 156 -0.25 16.51 -8.20
C LYS A 156 -0.60 16.42 -9.69
N ILE A 157 -0.50 15.23 -10.27
CA ILE A 157 -0.83 14.93 -11.67
C ILE A 157 -2.11 14.11 -11.73
N ALA A 158 -2.17 12.95 -11.07
CA ALA A 158 -3.37 12.13 -11.00
C ALA A 158 -4.37 12.73 -10.00
N LYS A 159 -5.31 13.53 -10.49
CA LYS A 159 -6.34 14.18 -9.67
C LYS A 159 -7.54 13.29 -9.40
N SER A 160 -7.76 12.29 -10.23
CA SER A 160 -8.84 11.30 -10.11
C SER A 160 -8.42 9.99 -10.76
N ALA A 161 -9.12 8.91 -10.45
CA ALA A 161 -8.96 7.61 -11.08
C ALA A 161 -10.27 6.83 -11.06
N ASN A 162 -10.44 5.88 -12.00
CA ASN A 162 -11.52 4.90 -11.97
C ASN A 162 -11.01 3.64 -11.28
N VAL A 163 -11.58 3.30 -10.12
CA VAL A 163 -11.15 2.22 -9.22
C VAL A 163 -12.25 1.17 -9.11
N PRO A 164 -11.94 -0.14 -9.08
CA PRO A 164 -12.94 -1.18 -8.91
C PRO A 164 -13.73 -1.01 -7.61
N LYS A 165 -15.04 -1.12 -7.71
CA LYS A 165 -15.97 -0.96 -6.57
C LYS A 165 -15.65 -1.91 -5.42
N ASP A 166 -15.20 -3.14 -5.72
CA ASP A 166 -14.82 -4.11 -4.69
C ASP A 166 -13.60 -3.65 -3.86
N ILE A 167 -12.66 -2.89 -4.46
CA ILE A 167 -11.55 -2.28 -3.73
C ILE A 167 -12.05 -1.14 -2.83
N LEU A 168 -12.99 -0.33 -3.31
CA LEU A 168 -13.52 0.80 -2.55
C LEU A 168 -14.44 0.37 -1.41
N ALA A 169 -15.13 -0.75 -1.57
CA ALA A 169 -16.12 -1.27 -0.64
C ALA A 169 -15.58 -2.34 0.32
N CYS A 170 -14.29 -2.67 0.27
CA CYS A 170 -13.71 -3.68 1.16
C CYS A 170 -13.40 -3.11 2.55
N ASP A 171 -13.50 -3.98 3.55
CA ASP A 171 -13.12 -3.67 4.93
C ASP A 171 -11.63 -3.93 5.18
N CYS A 172 -11.04 -4.85 4.41
CA CYS A 172 -9.61 -5.17 4.42
C CYS A 172 -9.07 -5.25 3.01
N LEU A 173 -8.08 -4.39 2.71
CA LEU A 173 -7.36 -4.34 1.44
C LEU A 173 -5.95 -4.88 1.63
N ILE A 174 -5.61 -5.93 0.88
CA ILE A 174 -4.28 -6.56 0.89
C ILE A 174 -3.63 -6.34 -0.47
N ASN A 175 -2.44 -5.74 -0.48
CA ASN A 175 -1.65 -5.53 -1.69
C ASN A 175 -0.55 -6.58 -1.80
N MET A 176 -0.57 -7.38 -2.87
CA MET A 176 0.30 -8.54 -3.03
C MET A 176 1.06 -8.49 -4.37
N PRO A 177 2.02 -7.56 -4.53
CA PRO A 177 2.84 -7.45 -5.73
C PRO A 177 3.87 -8.57 -5.84
N VAL A 178 4.36 -8.81 -7.07
CA VAL A 178 5.64 -9.49 -7.31
C VAL A 178 6.74 -8.44 -7.49
N ALA A 179 7.90 -8.66 -6.88
CA ALA A 179 9.07 -7.81 -7.06
C ALA A 179 9.74 -8.08 -8.41
N LYS A 180 9.83 -7.06 -9.29
CA LYS A 180 10.41 -7.23 -10.62
C LYS A 180 10.86 -5.92 -11.25
N HIS A 181 11.81 -6.00 -12.17
CA HIS A 181 12.19 -4.92 -13.08
C HIS A 181 10.98 -4.37 -13.84
N HIS A 182 11.02 -3.09 -14.16
CA HIS A 182 10.06 -2.43 -15.03
C HIS A 182 10.72 -1.33 -15.85
N SER A 183 10.63 -1.43 -17.16
CA SER A 183 11.28 -0.49 -18.09
C SER A 183 10.92 0.99 -17.86
N GLY A 184 9.64 1.30 -17.55
CA GLY A 184 9.19 2.68 -17.38
C GLY A 184 9.21 3.19 -15.92
N ALA A 185 9.19 2.30 -14.92
CA ALA A 185 9.11 2.68 -13.51
C ALA A 185 10.27 2.14 -12.66
N THR A 186 11.33 1.68 -13.31
CA THR A 186 12.49 1.03 -12.72
C THR A 186 12.13 -0.32 -12.09
N LEU A 187 11.24 -0.35 -11.12
CA LEU A 187 10.73 -1.56 -10.46
C LEU A 187 9.21 -1.59 -10.42
N THR A 188 8.65 -2.81 -10.37
CA THR A 188 7.28 -3.09 -9.93
C THR A 188 7.38 -3.62 -8.51
N LEU A 189 6.76 -2.88 -7.57
CA LEU A 189 6.65 -3.20 -6.15
C LEU A 189 5.23 -2.82 -5.68
N SER A 190 5.02 -2.59 -4.37
CA SER A 190 3.68 -2.39 -3.82
C SER A 190 3.00 -1.12 -4.32
N MET A 191 3.70 0.01 -4.29
CA MET A 191 3.11 1.28 -4.74
C MET A 191 2.68 1.25 -6.20
N LYS A 192 3.49 0.62 -7.06
CA LYS A 192 3.20 0.51 -8.49
C LYS A 192 2.13 -0.54 -8.82
N ASN A 193 1.91 -1.54 -7.97
CA ASN A 193 0.96 -2.61 -8.23
C ASN A 193 -0.48 -2.10 -8.46
N TRP A 194 -0.81 -0.93 -7.94
CA TRP A 194 -2.13 -0.31 -8.11
C TRP A 194 -2.48 0.06 -9.54
N MET A 195 -1.51 0.08 -10.46
CA MET A 195 -1.82 0.27 -11.89
C MET A 195 -2.69 -0.86 -12.48
N GLY A 196 -2.71 -2.04 -11.85
CA GLY A 196 -3.67 -3.11 -12.14
C GLY A 196 -5.04 -2.91 -11.46
N SER A 197 -5.24 -1.84 -10.70
CA SER A 197 -6.50 -1.50 -10.03
C SER A 197 -7.14 -0.22 -10.57
N VAL A 198 -6.64 0.33 -11.66
CA VAL A 198 -7.26 1.48 -12.32
C VAL A 198 -7.70 1.12 -13.73
N ALA A 199 -8.66 1.86 -14.27
CA ALA A 199 -9.14 1.64 -15.62
C ALA A 199 -8.03 1.87 -16.69
N ASN A 200 -8.23 1.34 -17.89
CA ASN A 200 -7.21 1.40 -18.93
C ASN A 200 -6.87 2.84 -19.36
N GLU A 201 -7.87 3.73 -19.38
CA GLU A 201 -7.68 5.14 -19.68
C GLU A 201 -6.78 5.82 -18.67
N ASP A 202 -6.99 5.59 -17.37
CA ASP A 202 -6.14 6.15 -16.30
C ASP A 202 -4.72 5.59 -16.39
N ARG A 203 -4.58 4.27 -16.57
CA ARG A 203 -3.28 3.62 -16.71
C ARG A 203 -2.48 4.18 -17.89
N ARG A 204 -3.11 4.43 -19.04
CA ARG A 204 -2.46 5.06 -20.20
C ARG A 204 -2.10 6.51 -19.94
N ALA A 205 -2.98 7.27 -19.28
CA ALA A 205 -2.73 8.64 -18.91
C ALA A 205 -1.52 8.75 -17.97
N TRP A 206 -1.44 7.90 -16.96
CA TRP A 206 -0.29 7.89 -16.02
C TRP A 206 1.05 7.61 -16.70
N HIS A 207 1.07 6.69 -17.67
CA HIS A 207 2.29 6.44 -18.46
C HIS A 207 2.72 7.64 -19.30
N ARG A 208 1.77 8.43 -19.80
CA ARG A 208 2.03 9.60 -20.65
C ARG A 208 2.38 10.85 -19.83
N ASP A 209 1.67 11.08 -18.74
CA ASP A 209 1.63 12.37 -18.06
C ASP A 209 2.62 12.47 -16.88
N GLY A 210 3.20 11.35 -16.44
CA GLY A 210 4.19 11.33 -15.37
C GLY A 210 4.03 10.13 -14.45
N LEU A 211 4.50 8.96 -14.91
CA LEU A 211 4.27 7.67 -14.28
C LEU A 211 4.59 7.64 -12.78
N HIS A 212 5.77 8.09 -12.40
CA HIS A 212 6.21 8.04 -11.00
C HIS A 212 5.38 8.93 -10.08
N GLN A 213 5.05 10.15 -10.54
CA GLN A 213 4.20 11.06 -9.76
C GLN A 213 2.78 10.50 -9.63
N CYS A 214 2.18 9.99 -10.71
CA CYS A 214 0.85 9.39 -10.66
C CYS A 214 0.79 8.18 -9.72
N ILE A 215 1.86 7.35 -9.67
CA ILE A 215 1.97 6.26 -8.71
C ILE A 215 1.95 6.82 -7.28
N ALA A 216 2.75 7.82 -6.97
CA ALA A 216 2.79 8.44 -5.65
C ALA A 216 1.46 9.12 -5.30
N ASP A 217 0.87 9.86 -6.24
CA ASP A 217 -0.43 10.51 -6.08
C ASP A 217 -1.52 9.52 -5.67
N PHE A 218 -1.63 8.41 -6.40
CA PHE A 218 -2.64 7.40 -6.11
C PHE A 218 -2.43 6.75 -4.74
N ASN A 219 -1.18 6.55 -4.33
CA ASN A 219 -0.86 6.02 -3.00
C ASN A 219 -1.19 7.00 -1.86
N THR A 220 -1.44 8.28 -2.13
CA THR A 220 -2.01 9.18 -1.12
C THR A 220 -3.49 8.92 -0.83
N PHE A 221 -4.19 8.30 -1.78
CA PHE A 221 -5.61 7.94 -1.70
C PHE A 221 -5.80 6.50 -1.20
N ILE A 222 -5.14 5.52 -1.85
CA ILE A 222 -5.32 4.09 -1.54
C ILE A 222 -4.48 3.69 -0.31
N ARG A 223 -5.09 2.96 0.63
CA ARG A 223 -4.43 2.56 1.88
C ARG A 223 -4.65 1.07 2.13
N PRO A 224 -3.73 0.19 1.72
CA PRO A 224 -3.80 -1.22 2.09
C PRO A 224 -3.58 -1.37 3.60
N LYS A 225 -4.28 -2.32 4.21
CA LYS A 225 -4.02 -2.72 5.59
C LYS A 225 -2.76 -3.59 5.69
N LEU A 226 -2.43 -4.28 4.61
CA LEU A 226 -1.29 -5.17 4.55
C LEU A 226 -0.68 -5.17 3.15
N VAL A 227 0.63 -5.09 3.08
CA VAL A 227 1.45 -5.32 1.90
C VAL A 227 2.20 -6.63 2.08
N ILE A 228 2.20 -7.49 1.05
CA ILE A 228 2.95 -8.73 0.99
C ILE A 228 3.66 -8.77 -0.36
N ILE A 229 4.93 -8.38 -0.40
CA ILE A 229 5.71 -8.44 -1.64
C ILE A 229 6.24 -9.87 -1.82
N ASP A 230 5.89 -10.47 -2.94
CA ASP A 230 6.47 -11.73 -3.40
C ASP A 230 7.86 -11.48 -3.98
N ALA A 231 8.88 -11.82 -3.23
CA ALA A 231 10.29 -11.85 -3.63
C ALA A 231 10.85 -13.29 -3.53
N THR A 232 9.99 -14.31 -3.65
CA THR A 232 10.44 -15.71 -3.73
C THR A 232 11.32 -15.93 -4.95
N ARG A 233 11.07 -15.20 -6.02
CA ARG A 233 11.89 -14.99 -7.20
C ARG A 233 11.67 -13.57 -7.70
N ILE A 234 12.72 -12.93 -8.15
CA ILE A 234 12.70 -11.57 -8.69
C ILE A 234 13.21 -11.54 -10.13
N MET A 235 12.52 -10.80 -10.99
CA MET A 235 12.94 -10.62 -12.38
C MET A 235 13.83 -9.37 -12.47
N LEU A 236 15.09 -9.54 -12.85
CA LEU A 236 16.09 -8.48 -12.87
C LEU A 236 16.10 -7.66 -14.16
N THR A 237 15.71 -8.27 -15.28
CA THR A 237 15.78 -7.67 -16.62
C THR A 237 14.50 -7.91 -17.41
N LYS A 238 14.30 -7.17 -18.52
CA LYS A 238 13.19 -7.35 -19.48
C LYS A 238 11.78 -7.32 -18.88
N GLY A 239 11.65 -6.79 -17.64
CA GLY A 239 10.32 -6.58 -17.06
C GLY A 239 9.58 -5.40 -17.70
N PRO A 240 8.26 -5.34 -17.53
CA PRO A 240 7.46 -6.07 -16.54
C PRO A 240 6.92 -7.42 -16.99
N GLN A 241 7.02 -7.78 -18.27
CA GLN A 241 6.44 -9.02 -18.82
C GLN A 241 7.41 -10.20 -18.73
N GLY A 242 8.69 -9.98 -19.05
CA GLY A 242 9.68 -11.04 -19.22
C GLY A 242 9.59 -11.76 -20.57
N PRO A 243 10.22 -12.95 -20.71
CA PRO A 243 11.13 -13.52 -19.74
C PRO A 243 12.42 -12.69 -19.57
N GLY A 244 12.86 -12.53 -18.34
CA GLY A 244 14.11 -11.87 -17.98
C GLY A 244 14.99 -12.76 -17.11
N ASP A 245 16.15 -12.25 -16.73
CA ASP A 245 17.04 -12.92 -15.78
C ASP A 245 16.37 -12.94 -14.40
N LEU A 246 16.51 -14.05 -13.69
CA LEU A 246 15.91 -14.24 -12.38
C LEU A 246 16.96 -14.42 -11.30
N GLU A 247 16.68 -13.87 -10.13
CA GLU A 247 17.29 -14.28 -8.86
C GLU A 247 16.20 -14.86 -7.95
N HIS A 248 16.62 -15.71 -7.00
CA HIS A 248 15.75 -16.39 -6.07
C HIS A 248 16.13 -16.02 -4.63
N PRO A 249 15.75 -14.84 -4.14
CA PRO A 249 16.01 -14.46 -2.75
C PRO A 249 15.25 -15.33 -1.75
N HIS A 250 14.19 -16.04 -2.20
CA HIS A 250 13.32 -16.83 -1.34
C HIS A 250 12.74 -16.03 -0.19
N GLU A 251 12.33 -14.78 -0.44
CA GLU A 251 11.79 -13.89 0.57
C GLU A 251 10.32 -13.55 0.33
N LEU A 252 9.56 -13.42 1.42
CA LEU A 252 8.33 -12.64 1.49
C LEU A 252 8.58 -11.39 2.35
N ILE A 253 8.14 -10.22 1.87
CA ILE A 253 8.32 -8.95 2.57
C ILE A 253 6.96 -8.43 2.97
N LEU A 254 6.70 -8.35 4.28
CA LEU A 254 5.41 -7.93 4.83
C LEU A 254 5.54 -6.60 5.58
N SER A 255 4.60 -5.69 5.37
CA SER A 255 4.53 -4.42 6.09
C SER A 255 3.11 -3.83 6.05
N THR A 256 2.79 -2.96 6.98
CA THR A 256 1.62 -2.06 6.91
C THR A 256 1.97 -0.73 6.25
N ASP A 257 3.25 -0.47 5.98
CA ASP A 257 3.75 0.71 5.27
C ASP A 257 4.22 0.30 3.86
N PRO A 258 3.52 0.73 2.79
CA PRO A 258 3.86 0.35 1.42
C PRO A 258 5.19 0.95 0.95
N VAL A 259 5.56 2.13 1.43
CA VAL A 259 6.82 2.79 1.05
C VAL A 259 8.00 2.08 1.72
N ALA A 260 7.85 1.67 3.00
CA ALA A 260 8.89 0.92 3.71
C ALA A 260 9.11 -0.47 3.11
N ALA A 261 8.03 -1.16 2.73
CA ALA A 261 8.13 -2.43 2.03
C ALA A 261 8.88 -2.29 0.70
N ASP A 262 8.54 -1.25 -0.09
CA ASP A 262 9.19 -0.98 -1.38
C ASP A 262 10.65 -0.55 -1.20
N ALA A 263 10.96 0.25 -0.16
CA ALA A 263 12.31 0.67 0.17
C ALA A 263 13.22 -0.52 0.48
N TYR A 264 12.74 -1.47 1.29
CA TYR A 264 13.49 -2.70 1.53
C TYR A 264 13.63 -3.53 0.24
N ALA A 265 12.52 -3.74 -0.48
CA ALA A 265 12.53 -4.55 -1.69
C ALA A 265 13.46 -4.01 -2.79
N ALA A 266 13.67 -2.68 -2.87
CA ALA A 266 14.62 -2.07 -3.81
C ALA A 266 16.06 -2.55 -3.59
N THR A 267 16.43 -2.88 -2.35
CA THR A 267 17.77 -3.39 -2.01
C THR A 267 18.08 -4.74 -2.66
N LEU A 268 17.06 -5.58 -2.88
CA LEU A 268 17.22 -6.87 -3.61
C LEU A 268 17.66 -6.66 -5.05
N PHE A 269 17.40 -5.49 -5.62
CA PHE A 269 17.84 -5.09 -6.97
C PHE A 269 19.12 -4.24 -6.93
N LYS A 270 19.84 -4.22 -5.79
CA LYS A 270 21.07 -3.42 -5.59
C LYS A 270 20.85 -1.93 -5.87
N LYS A 271 19.66 -1.41 -5.48
CA LYS A 271 19.29 0.00 -5.65
C LYS A 271 19.04 0.64 -4.28
N ALA A 272 19.46 1.90 -4.15
CA ALA A 272 18.99 2.71 -3.02
C ALA A 272 17.47 2.99 -3.18
N PRO A 273 16.68 3.07 -2.10
CA PRO A 273 15.25 3.32 -2.21
C PRO A 273 14.90 4.56 -3.04
N PHE A 274 15.64 5.62 -2.87
CA PHE A 274 15.39 6.90 -3.54
C PHE A 274 15.92 6.97 -4.99
N ASP A 275 16.62 5.93 -5.48
CA ASP A 275 16.86 5.72 -6.91
C ASP A 275 15.56 5.37 -7.64
N ILE A 276 14.53 4.97 -6.90
CA ILE A 276 13.20 4.68 -7.43
C ILE A 276 12.31 5.90 -7.17
N ALA A 277 12.10 6.71 -8.19
CA ALA A 277 11.46 8.01 -8.04
C ALA A 277 10.07 7.96 -7.37
N TYR A 278 9.24 6.93 -7.61
CA TYR A 278 7.95 6.83 -6.94
C TYR A 278 8.06 6.49 -5.43
N ILE A 279 9.15 5.84 -4.98
CA ILE A 279 9.42 5.58 -3.55
C ILE A 279 9.80 6.90 -2.88
N GLN A 280 10.71 7.67 -3.49
CA GLN A 280 11.08 9.00 -3.01
C GLN A 280 9.85 9.90 -2.90
N LEU A 281 9.06 10.02 -3.96
CA LEU A 281 7.83 10.83 -3.98
C LEU A 281 6.82 10.37 -2.94
N GLY A 282 6.66 9.06 -2.75
CA GLY A 282 5.79 8.51 -1.71
C GLY A 282 6.24 8.90 -0.31
N HIS A 283 7.55 8.88 -0.05
CA HIS A 283 8.13 9.35 1.20
C HIS A 283 7.86 10.85 1.41
N GLU A 284 8.19 11.69 0.42
CA GLU A 284 7.99 13.14 0.47
C GLU A 284 6.51 13.55 0.61
N MET A 285 5.59 12.78 0.05
CA MET A 285 4.14 13.02 0.14
C MET A 285 3.51 12.44 1.41
N GLY A 286 4.29 11.85 2.32
CA GLY A 286 3.80 11.30 3.58
C GLY A 286 2.95 10.03 3.40
N VAL A 287 3.19 9.25 2.35
CA VAL A 287 2.55 7.95 2.15
C VAL A 287 3.10 6.91 3.13
N GLY A 288 4.42 6.94 3.36
CA GLY A 288 5.12 6.06 4.28
C GLY A 288 6.61 6.41 4.37
N CYS A 289 7.40 5.55 4.99
CA CYS A 289 8.82 5.75 5.24
C CYS A 289 9.69 5.10 4.17
N GLY A 290 10.44 5.89 3.40
CA GLY A 290 11.43 5.40 2.43
C GLY A 290 12.88 5.38 2.94
N ASP A 291 13.13 5.92 4.13
CA ASP A 291 14.45 6.02 4.74
C ASP A 291 14.77 4.72 5.51
N LEU A 292 15.66 3.90 4.96
CA LEU A 292 16.03 2.61 5.55
C LEU A 292 16.58 2.73 6.97
N ALA A 293 17.21 3.85 7.32
CA ALA A 293 17.74 4.07 8.67
C ALA A 293 16.62 4.23 9.73
N LYS A 294 15.39 4.53 9.29
CA LYS A 294 14.20 4.70 10.13
C LYS A 294 13.23 3.53 10.04
N ILE A 295 13.57 2.49 9.27
CA ILE A 295 12.76 1.29 9.10
C ILE A 295 13.32 0.18 9.97
N LYS A 296 12.48 -0.37 10.84
CA LYS A 296 12.82 -1.59 11.59
C LYS A 296 12.62 -2.80 10.69
N VAL A 297 13.70 -3.47 10.32
CA VAL A 297 13.65 -4.71 9.54
C VAL A 297 13.85 -5.91 10.46
N GLU A 298 12.87 -6.80 10.53
CA GLU A 298 12.96 -8.07 11.24
C GLU A 298 13.03 -9.21 10.23
N ARG A 299 14.10 -10.04 10.32
CA ARG A 299 14.27 -11.22 9.48
C ARG A 299 13.95 -12.48 10.26
N ILE A 300 13.26 -13.42 9.63
CA ILE A 300 12.92 -14.72 10.19
C ILE A 300 13.07 -15.82 9.14
N GLU A 301 13.40 -17.02 9.58
CA GLU A 301 13.40 -18.24 8.77
C GLU A 301 12.08 -19.00 8.94
N ALA A 302 11.57 -19.69 7.86
CA ALA A 302 10.33 -20.43 7.89
C ALA A 302 10.37 -21.73 7.05
#